data_c1ec755642511b7a03643dd5ddcc6484
#
_entry.id   c1ec755642511b7a03643dd5ddcc6484
#
_cell.length_a   1.000
_cell.length_b   1.000
_cell.length_c   1.000
_cell.angle_alpha   90.00
_cell.angle_beta   90.00
_cell.angle_gamma   90.00
#
_symmetry.space_group_name_H-M   'P 1'
#
loop_
_entity.id
_entity.type
_entity.pdbx_description
1 polymer ?
#
loop_
_entity_poly.entity_id
_entity_poly.type
_entity_poly.pdbx_seq_one_letter_code
_entity_poly.pdbx_strand_id
1 'polypeptide(L)' 'MAIYRIKITMPDGSKGRYTGLFADGFEAIAQTLADFPQARSVAAMFIRRAAA' A
#
# COMPACT_ATOMS: atom_id res chain seq x y z
N MET A 1 9.24 -8.93 8.01
CA MET A 1 8.62 -7.74 7.45
C MET A 1 9.35 -7.27 6.22
N ALA A 2 8.67 -6.56 5.36
CA ALA A 2 9.25 -6.07 4.12
C ALA A 2 8.77 -4.65 3.85
N ILE A 3 9.53 -3.93 3.04
CA ILE A 3 9.16 -2.57 2.62
C ILE A 3 8.37 -2.69 1.33
N TYR A 4 7.17 -2.10 1.34
CA TYR A 4 6.30 -2.06 0.17
C TYR A 4 6.04 -0.62 -0.23
N ARG A 5 5.96 -0.40 -1.53
CA ARG A 5 5.47 0.86 -2.09
C ARG A 5 3.99 0.72 -2.37
N ILE A 6 3.20 1.63 -1.83
CA ILE A 6 1.75 1.61 -1.98
C ILE A 6 1.36 2.71 -2.95
N LYS A 7 0.51 2.36 -3.91
CA LYS A 7 -0.11 3.33 -4.83
C LYS A 7 -1.60 3.30 -4.61
N ILE A 8 -2.18 4.48 -4.45
CA ILE A 8 -3.61 4.64 -4.21
C ILE A 8 -4.19 5.50 -5.31
N THR A 9 -5.29 5.06 -5.89
CA THR A 9 -6.06 5.86 -6.84
C THR A 9 -7.41 6.16 -6.21
N MET A 10 -7.74 7.44 -6.09
CA MET A 10 -8.99 7.89 -5.50
C MET A 10 -10.09 7.96 -6.56
N PRO A 11 -11.37 8.00 -6.15
CA PRO A 11 -12.48 8.04 -7.11
C PRO A 11 -12.45 9.22 -8.06
N ASP A 12 -11.86 10.33 -7.64
CA ASP A 12 -11.76 11.54 -8.49
C ASP A 12 -10.58 11.48 -9.46
N GLY A 13 -9.83 10.38 -9.45
CA GLY A 13 -8.68 10.21 -10.32
C GLY A 13 -7.37 10.66 -9.71
N SER A 14 -7.38 11.28 -8.55
CA SER A 14 -6.14 11.68 -7.90
C SER A 14 -5.38 10.44 -7.43
N LYS A 15 -4.07 10.55 -7.34
CA LYS A 15 -3.20 9.44 -6.98
C LYS A 15 -2.27 9.85 -5.86
N GLY A 16 -2.01 8.90 -4.98
CA GLY A 16 -1.04 9.06 -3.92
C GLY A 16 -0.15 7.83 -3.85
N ARG A 17 0.99 7.98 -3.18
CA ARG A 17 1.87 6.84 -2.95
C ARG A 17 2.71 7.08 -1.72
N TYR A 18 3.06 5.98 -1.05
CA TYR A 18 3.94 6.03 0.11
C TYR A 18 4.58 4.66 0.28
N THR A 19 5.54 4.59 1.19
CA THR A 19 6.19 3.33 1.53
C THR A 19 5.91 3.01 2.98
N GLY A 20 5.90 1.72 3.29
CA GLY A 20 5.68 1.27 4.65
C GLY A 20 6.17 -0.14 4.86
N LEU A 21 6.19 -0.55 6.11
CA LEU A 21 6.58 -1.90 6.52
C LEU A 21 5.34 -2.74 6.72
N PHE A 22 5.31 -3.90 6.07
CA PHE A 22 4.19 -4.83 6.17
C PHE A 22 4.72 -6.27 6.17
N ALA A 23 3.94 -7.18 6.72
CA ALA A 23 4.32 -8.58 6.76
C ALA A 23 4.35 -9.18 5.35
N ASP A 24 3.37 -8.81 4.52
CA ASP A 24 3.28 -9.27 3.14
C ASP A 24 2.42 -8.30 2.34
N GLY A 25 2.29 -8.56 1.03
CA GLY A 25 1.52 -7.68 0.16
C GLY A 25 0.04 -7.64 0.49
N PHE A 26 -0.51 -8.76 0.95
CA PHE A 26 -1.91 -8.82 1.35
C PHE A 26 -2.17 -7.88 2.52
N GLU A 27 -1.31 -7.90 3.53
CA GLU A 27 -1.46 -7.01 4.68
C GLU A 27 -1.32 -5.54 4.25
N ALA A 28 -0.38 -5.26 3.35
CA ALA A 28 -0.18 -3.90 2.86
C ALA A 28 -1.45 -3.35 2.23
N ILE A 29 -2.10 -4.16 1.38
CA ILE A 29 -3.33 -3.75 0.71
C ILE A 29 -4.47 -3.64 1.72
N ALA A 30 -4.62 -4.60 2.62
CA ALA A 30 -5.70 -4.61 3.59
C ALA A 30 -5.61 -3.40 4.51
N GLN A 31 -4.44 -3.07 5.01
CA GLN A 31 -4.27 -1.91 5.88
C GLN A 31 -4.52 -0.61 5.15
N THR A 32 -4.05 -0.52 3.90
CA THR A 32 -4.28 0.69 3.11
C THR A 32 -5.77 0.89 2.83
N LEU A 33 -6.49 -0.17 2.53
CA LEU A 33 -7.94 -0.07 2.33
C LEU A 33 -8.67 0.31 3.60
N ALA A 34 -8.18 -0.12 4.76
CA ALA A 34 -8.76 0.27 6.03
C ALA A 34 -8.57 1.77 6.28
N ASP A 35 -7.41 2.31 5.91
CA ASP A 35 -7.13 3.74 6.08
C ASP A 35 -7.81 4.60 5.03
N PHE A 36 -8.00 4.06 3.83
CA PHE A 36 -8.59 4.78 2.70
C PHE A 36 -9.72 3.94 2.10
N PRO A 37 -10.83 3.79 2.83
CA PRO A 37 -11.91 2.90 2.36
C PRO A 37 -12.57 3.38 1.08
N GLN A 38 -12.37 4.64 0.70
CA GLN A 38 -12.95 5.21 -0.51
C GLN A 38 -12.05 5.05 -1.73
N ALA A 39 -10.86 4.47 -1.56
CA ALA A 39 -9.93 4.33 -2.67
C ALA A 39 -10.54 3.49 -3.79
N ARG A 40 -10.37 3.96 -5.02
CA ARG A 40 -10.83 3.24 -6.20
C ARG A 40 -9.99 2.00 -6.44
N SER A 41 -8.68 2.13 -6.25
CA SER A 41 -7.78 1.00 -6.36
C SER A 41 -6.56 1.22 -5.48
N VAL A 42 -5.98 0.11 -5.05
CA VAL A 42 -4.77 0.10 -4.25
C VAL A 42 -3.85 -0.96 -4.82
N ALA A 43 -2.58 -0.61 -4.98
CA ALA A 43 -1.57 -1.56 -5.43
C ALA A 43 -0.41 -1.53 -4.44
N ALA A 44 0.15 -2.70 -4.17
CA ALA A 44 1.31 -2.84 -3.32
C ALA A 44 2.43 -3.49 -4.12
N MET A 45 3.62 -2.89 -4.05
CA MET A 45 4.78 -3.41 -4.75
C MET A 45 5.88 -3.70 -3.73
N PHE A 46 6.37 -4.93 -3.74
CA PHE A 46 7.49 -5.32 -2.89
C PHE A 46 8.75 -4.57 -3.34
N ILE A 47 9.43 -3.96 -2.39
CA ILE A 47 10.69 -3.28 -2.68
C ILE A 47 11.86 -4.13 -2.20
N ARG A 48 11.85 -4.45 -0.91
CA ARG A 48 12.91 -5.27 -0.33
C ARG A 48 12.51 -5.75 1.05
N ARG A 49 13.22 -6.76 1.50
CA ARG A 49 13.03 -7.25 2.86
C ARG A 49 13.65 -6.26 3.85
N ALA A 50 12.96 -6.00 4.94
CA ALA A 50 13.49 -5.12 5.97
C ALA A 50 14.66 -5.81 6.65
N ALA A 51 15.68 -5.01 6.98
CA ALA A 51 16.83 -5.53 7.69
C ALA A 51 16.42 -5.95 9.10
N ALA A 52 16.97 -7.08 9.55
CA ALA A 52 16.70 -7.56 10.89
C ALA A 52 17.46 -6.74 11.93
#